data_364f802020a091da86ecf760347d3761
#
_entry.id   364f802020a091da86ecf760347d3761
#
_cell.length_a   1.000
_cell.length_b   1.000
_cell.length_c   1.000
_cell.angle_alpha   90.00
_cell.angle_beta   90.00
_cell.angle_gamma   90.00
#
_symmetry.space_group_name_H-M   'P 1'
#
loop_
_entity.id
_entity.type
_entity.pdbx_description
1 polymer ?
#
loop_
_entity_poly.entity_id
_entity_poly.type
_entity_poly.pdbx_seq_one_letter_code
_entity_poly.pdbx_strand_id
1 'polypeptide(L)'
;MRIEAKNLVKIYGDRCVVNDNSFYIDKGEVVCLLGPNGAGKTTTFYMIVGLVKPNSGEVFIDGTEITNWPMNLRAKAGIGYLPQENSIFRKLSVEDNIKLVLEMNEKLTVNEKKNKLEELLDEFGVTRLRKYPAVALSGGERRRVEIARALAASPDFMLLDEPFAGIDPIAIGEIKDNIRKISEEKGLGVLITDHNPKATLSITDRAYVIFDGKIKIQGKSVDVANDPVAKEFYLGKDFQL
;
A
#
# COMPACT_ATOMS: atom_id res chain seq x y z
N MET A 1 2.74 -15.13 8.25
CA MET A 1 2.63 -14.98 6.80
C MET A 1 3.46 -13.79 6.38
N ARG A 2 4.23 -13.89 5.27
CA ARG A 2 5.20 -12.87 4.84
C ARG A 2 5.19 -12.73 3.33
N ILE A 3 5.34 -11.49 2.85
CA ILE A 3 5.80 -11.21 1.48
C ILE A 3 7.30 -10.98 1.53
N GLU A 4 8.07 -11.61 0.65
CA GLU A 4 9.52 -11.49 0.58
C GLU A 4 9.97 -11.21 -0.86
N ALA A 5 10.83 -10.22 -1.02
CA ALA A 5 11.52 -9.91 -2.26
C ALA A 5 13.00 -10.26 -2.12
N LYS A 6 13.56 -10.99 -3.06
CA LYS A 6 14.96 -11.42 -3.06
C LYS A 6 15.69 -10.96 -4.31
N ASN A 7 16.74 -10.17 -4.13
CA ASN A 7 17.69 -9.76 -5.17
C ASN A 7 17.01 -9.21 -6.43
N LEU A 8 15.96 -8.40 -6.26
CA LEU A 8 15.19 -7.85 -7.36
C LEU A 8 16.05 -6.91 -8.22
N VAL A 9 16.05 -7.16 -9.51
CA VAL A 9 16.71 -6.30 -10.51
C VAL A 9 15.71 -5.92 -11.60
N LYS A 10 15.71 -4.64 -11.99
CA LYS A 10 14.96 -4.14 -13.14
C LYS A 10 15.77 -3.19 -13.98
N ILE A 11 15.83 -3.48 -15.28
CA ILE A 11 16.55 -2.70 -16.28
C ILE A 11 15.56 -2.26 -17.37
N TYR A 12 15.60 -0.98 -17.72
CA TYR A 12 14.88 -0.40 -18.85
C TYR A 12 15.89 0.21 -19.82
N GLY A 13 16.01 -0.35 -21.04
CA GLY A 13 17.09 -0.02 -21.96
C GLY A 13 18.45 -0.27 -21.29
N ASP A 14 19.27 0.76 -21.21
CA ASP A 14 20.60 0.69 -20.57
C ASP A 14 20.58 1.11 -19.09
N ARG A 15 19.41 1.51 -18.55
CA ARG A 15 19.29 2.01 -17.17
C ARG A 15 18.85 0.92 -16.21
N CYS A 16 19.69 0.56 -15.26
CA CYS A 16 19.32 -0.26 -14.11
C CYS A 16 18.55 0.61 -13.09
N VAL A 17 17.24 0.40 -13.01
CA VAL A 17 16.34 1.20 -12.14
C VAL A 17 16.18 0.58 -10.77
N VAL A 18 16.25 -0.76 -10.68
CA VAL A 18 16.29 -1.52 -9.42
C VAL A 18 17.47 -2.46 -9.50
N ASN A 19 18.33 -2.41 -8.49
CA ASN A 19 19.62 -3.09 -8.48
C ASN A 19 19.82 -3.85 -7.17
N ASP A 20 19.47 -5.14 -7.20
CA ASP A 20 19.70 -6.08 -6.09
C ASP A 20 18.94 -5.72 -4.80
N ASN A 21 17.66 -5.38 -4.90
CA ASN A 21 16.84 -5.05 -3.74
C ASN A 21 16.23 -6.30 -3.10
N SER A 22 16.49 -6.47 -1.79
CA SER A 22 15.88 -7.52 -0.97
C SER A 22 15.20 -6.90 0.25
N PHE A 23 13.95 -7.28 0.51
CA PHE A 23 13.17 -6.81 1.65
C PHE A 23 11.98 -7.74 1.91
N TYR A 24 11.30 -7.53 3.03
CA TYR A 24 10.12 -8.33 3.39
C TYR A 24 9.07 -7.48 4.12
N ILE A 25 7.86 -8.00 4.19
CA ILE A 25 6.73 -7.43 4.93
C ILE A 25 6.06 -8.58 5.68
N ASP A 26 5.92 -8.45 7.00
CA ASP A 26 5.17 -9.41 7.82
C ASP A 26 3.70 -8.99 7.97
N LYS A 27 2.80 -9.94 8.23
CA LYS A 27 1.42 -9.63 8.64
C LYS A 27 1.43 -8.85 9.96
N GLY A 28 0.56 -7.85 10.07
CA GLY A 28 0.47 -7.00 11.25
C GLY A 28 1.58 -5.95 11.35
N GLU A 29 2.35 -5.74 10.27
CA GLU A 29 3.42 -4.74 10.19
C GLU A 29 3.11 -3.71 9.11
N VAL A 30 3.37 -2.44 9.39
CA VAL A 30 3.35 -1.36 8.39
C VAL A 30 4.79 -1.04 7.99
N VAL A 31 5.12 -1.29 6.73
CA VAL A 31 6.45 -1.08 6.15
C VAL A 31 6.38 -0.01 5.07
N CYS A 32 7.42 0.80 4.90
CA CYS A 32 7.48 1.73 3.79
C CYS A 32 8.76 1.58 2.95
N LEU A 33 8.61 1.93 1.65
CA LEU A 33 9.71 2.17 0.72
C LEU A 33 9.83 3.67 0.50
N LEU A 34 10.91 4.27 0.95
CA LEU A 34 11.21 5.69 0.87
C LEU A 34 12.37 5.96 -0.10
N GLY A 35 12.56 7.22 -0.48
CA GLY A 35 13.66 7.67 -1.32
C GLY A 35 13.26 8.77 -2.28
N PRO A 36 14.20 9.43 -2.95
CA PRO A 36 13.93 10.51 -3.88
C PRO A 36 13.17 10.04 -5.13
N ASN A 37 12.70 11.01 -5.93
CA ASN A 37 12.06 10.70 -7.20
C ASN A 37 13.05 10.01 -8.15
N GLY A 38 12.58 8.96 -8.83
CA GLY A 38 13.43 8.16 -9.73
C GLY A 38 14.36 7.17 -9.04
N ALA A 39 14.32 7.02 -7.71
CA ALA A 39 15.13 6.06 -6.96
C ALA A 39 14.79 4.58 -7.21
N GLY A 40 13.67 4.28 -7.87
CA GLY A 40 13.24 2.90 -8.13
C GLY A 40 12.11 2.39 -7.22
N LYS A 41 11.55 3.23 -6.31
CA LYS A 41 10.47 2.83 -5.37
C LYS A 41 9.28 2.21 -6.08
N THR A 42 8.64 2.95 -6.97
CA THR A 42 7.44 2.53 -7.71
C THR A 42 7.71 1.27 -8.54
N THR A 43 8.89 1.18 -9.17
CA THR A 43 9.28 -0.03 -9.92
C THR A 43 9.43 -1.23 -9.01
N THR A 44 10.10 -1.08 -7.86
CA THR A 44 10.23 -2.13 -6.85
C THR A 44 8.87 -2.58 -6.34
N PHE A 45 8.02 -1.63 -5.99
CA PHE A 45 6.65 -1.87 -5.56
C PHE A 45 5.82 -2.61 -6.64
N TYR A 46 5.88 -2.18 -7.89
CA TYR A 46 5.16 -2.82 -9.00
C TYR A 46 5.63 -4.24 -9.29
N MET A 47 6.87 -4.59 -8.97
CA MET A 47 7.32 -5.98 -9.05
C MET A 47 6.64 -6.85 -7.98
N ILE A 48 6.35 -6.30 -6.79
CA ILE A 48 5.58 -7.03 -5.75
C ILE A 48 4.10 -7.16 -6.14
N VAL A 49 3.50 -6.10 -6.70
CA VAL A 49 2.11 -6.11 -7.19
C VAL A 49 1.92 -7.08 -8.37
N GLY A 50 2.97 -7.28 -9.18
CA GLY A 50 2.93 -8.08 -10.41
C GLY A 50 2.57 -7.28 -11.66
N LEU A 51 2.67 -5.95 -11.60
CA LEU A 51 2.53 -5.04 -12.75
C LEU A 51 3.80 -4.98 -13.60
N VAL A 52 4.95 -5.19 -12.97
CA VAL A 52 6.26 -5.21 -13.63
C VAL A 52 6.94 -6.54 -13.34
N LYS A 53 7.43 -7.20 -14.38
CA LYS A 53 8.26 -8.41 -14.23
C LYS A 53 9.71 -7.99 -13.97
N PRO A 54 10.39 -8.54 -12.93
CA PRO A 54 11.81 -8.32 -12.72
C PRO A 54 12.64 -8.95 -13.86
N ASN A 55 13.85 -8.43 -14.09
CA ASN A 55 14.83 -9.05 -14.96
C ASN A 55 15.53 -10.23 -14.25
N SER A 56 15.76 -10.11 -12.94
CA SER A 56 16.22 -11.19 -12.07
C SER A 56 15.73 -10.94 -10.64
N GLY A 57 15.88 -11.95 -9.78
CA GLY A 57 15.35 -11.95 -8.44
C GLY A 57 13.95 -12.53 -8.37
N GLU A 58 13.46 -12.72 -7.16
CA GLU A 58 12.27 -13.50 -6.87
C GLU A 58 11.37 -12.81 -5.88
N VAL A 59 10.06 -13.05 -5.98
CA VAL A 59 9.03 -12.61 -5.03
C VAL A 59 8.32 -13.82 -4.47
N PHE A 60 8.18 -13.88 -3.16
CA PHE A 60 7.49 -14.94 -2.44
C PHE A 60 6.34 -14.41 -1.61
N ILE A 61 5.31 -15.23 -1.42
CA ILE A 61 4.29 -15.09 -0.39
C ILE A 61 4.26 -16.37 0.42
N ASP A 62 4.57 -16.27 1.70
CA ASP A 62 4.62 -17.39 2.65
C ASP A 62 5.38 -18.60 2.12
N GLY A 63 6.57 -18.36 1.56
CA GLY A 63 7.45 -19.38 0.98
C GLY A 63 7.07 -19.85 -0.44
N THR A 64 5.90 -19.46 -0.95
CA THR A 64 5.49 -19.78 -2.33
C THR A 64 6.00 -18.71 -3.28
N GLU A 65 6.75 -19.10 -4.30
CA GLU A 65 7.23 -18.18 -5.33
C GLU A 65 6.08 -17.68 -6.22
N ILE A 66 5.95 -16.36 -6.30
CA ILE A 66 4.91 -15.67 -7.08
C ILE A 66 5.48 -14.75 -8.17
N THR A 67 6.78 -14.82 -8.44
CA THR A 67 7.50 -13.90 -9.36
C THR A 67 6.81 -13.76 -10.70
N ASN A 68 6.37 -14.86 -11.27
CA ASN A 68 5.72 -14.90 -12.58
C ASN A 68 4.19 -14.90 -12.53
N TRP A 69 3.59 -14.76 -11.34
CA TRP A 69 2.13 -14.71 -11.21
C TRP A 69 1.59 -13.36 -11.67
N PRO A 70 0.53 -13.34 -12.48
CA PRO A 70 -0.19 -12.12 -12.82
C PRO A 70 -0.94 -11.58 -11.59
N MET A 71 -1.31 -10.30 -11.64
CA MET A 71 -1.99 -9.59 -10.54
C MET A 71 -3.21 -10.32 -9.97
N ASN A 72 -4.04 -10.92 -10.83
CA ASN A 72 -5.26 -11.61 -10.40
C ASN A 72 -4.96 -12.86 -9.54
N LEU A 73 -3.88 -13.57 -9.78
CA LEU A 73 -3.46 -14.69 -8.94
C LEU A 73 -2.86 -14.20 -7.62
N ARG A 74 -2.09 -13.10 -7.65
CA ARG A 74 -1.59 -12.47 -6.42
C ARG A 74 -2.72 -11.93 -5.55
N ALA A 75 -3.76 -11.35 -6.16
CA ALA A 75 -4.96 -10.93 -5.44
C ALA A 75 -5.68 -12.11 -4.76
N LYS A 76 -5.80 -13.26 -5.44
CA LYS A 76 -6.35 -14.49 -4.84
C LYS A 76 -5.48 -15.07 -3.73
N ALA A 77 -4.17 -14.79 -3.75
CA ALA A 77 -3.23 -15.15 -2.70
C ALA A 77 -3.23 -14.17 -1.51
N GLY A 78 -4.11 -13.17 -1.52
CA GLY A 78 -4.29 -12.24 -0.41
C GLY A 78 -3.55 -10.91 -0.56
N ILE A 79 -3.10 -10.52 -1.75
CA ILE A 79 -2.43 -9.21 -1.99
C ILE A 79 -3.47 -8.21 -2.52
N GLY A 80 -3.86 -7.24 -1.68
CA GLY A 80 -4.64 -6.07 -2.08
C GLY A 80 -3.73 -4.96 -2.61
N TYR A 81 -4.21 -4.20 -3.59
CA TYR A 81 -3.46 -3.09 -4.19
C TYR A 81 -4.32 -1.84 -4.32
N LEU A 82 -3.77 -0.71 -3.87
CA LEU A 82 -4.35 0.61 -4.03
C LEU A 82 -3.40 1.47 -4.86
N PRO A 83 -3.74 1.82 -6.11
CA PRO A 83 -2.90 2.64 -6.98
C PRO A 83 -2.83 4.10 -6.53
N GLN A 84 -1.81 4.82 -7.01
CA GLN A 84 -1.66 6.26 -6.84
C GLN A 84 -2.81 7.01 -7.50
N GLU A 85 -3.20 6.61 -8.72
CA GLU A 85 -4.31 7.21 -9.44
C GLU A 85 -5.66 6.78 -8.86
N ASN A 86 -6.65 7.68 -8.98
CA ASN A 86 -8.01 7.39 -8.53
C ASN A 86 -8.58 6.15 -9.23
N SER A 87 -8.87 5.13 -8.45
CA SER A 87 -9.38 3.85 -8.93
C SER A 87 -10.90 3.69 -8.74
N ILE A 88 -11.56 4.67 -8.11
CA ILE A 88 -12.98 4.60 -7.78
C ILE A 88 -13.87 4.59 -9.03
N PHE A 89 -14.93 3.81 -9.01
CA PHE A 89 -15.98 3.82 -10.04
C PHE A 89 -16.87 5.06 -9.86
N ARG A 90 -16.54 6.13 -10.55
CA ARG A 90 -17.07 7.48 -10.34
C ARG A 90 -18.60 7.59 -10.47
N LYS A 91 -19.23 6.74 -11.29
CA LYS A 91 -20.68 6.73 -11.53
C LYS A 91 -21.45 5.86 -10.53
N LEU A 92 -20.77 4.99 -9.82
CA LEU A 92 -21.38 4.17 -8.76
C LEU A 92 -21.50 4.96 -7.46
N SER A 93 -22.46 4.56 -6.62
CA SER A 93 -22.53 5.07 -5.23
C SER A 93 -21.34 4.56 -4.41
N VAL A 94 -21.13 5.15 -3.22
CA VAL A 94 -20.13 4.69 -2.27
C VAL A 94 -20.36 3.22 -1.92
N GLU A 95 -21.59 2.84 -1.55
CA GLU A 95 -21.89 1.45 -1.21
C GLU A 95 -21.73 0.49 -2.40
N ASP A 96 -22.09 0.91 -3.61
CA ASP A 96 -21.97 0.05 -4.79
C ASP A 96 -20.50 -0.18 -5.19
N ASN A 97 -19.62 0.79 -4.94
CA ASN A 97 -18.18 0.61 -5.10
C ASN A 97 -17.65 -0.52 -4.21
N ILE A 98 -18.12 -0.63 -2.97
CA ILE A 98 -17.70 -1.67 -2.03
C ILE A 98 -18.40 -2.99 -2.34
N LYS A 99 -19.72 -2.95 -2.58
CA LYS A 99 -20.53 -4.13 -2.93
C LYS A 99 -19.97 -4.88 -4.14
N LEU A 100 -19.54 -4.17 -5.17
CA LEU A 100 -18.98 -4.79 -6.37
C LEU A 100 -17.90 -5.82 -6.04
N VAL A 101 -17.00 -5.50 -5.10
CA VAL A 101 -15.92 -6.40 -4.68
C VAL A 101 -16.45 -7.51 -3.76
N LEU A 102 -17.39 -7.19 -2.86
CA LEU A 102 -18.03 -8.20 -2.00
C LEU A 102 -18.79 -9.26 -2.80
N GLU A 103 -19.48 -8.85 -3.89
CA GLU A 103 -20.20 -9.78 -4.76
C GLU A 103 -19.28 -10.78 -5.47
N MET A 104 -18.03 -10.38 -5.77
CA MET A 104 -17.02 -11.26 -6.36
C MET A 104 -16.47 -12.31 -5.37
N ASN A 105 -16.71 -12.15 -4.07
CA ASN A 105 -16.26 -13.09 -3.06
C ASN A 105 -17.29 -14.23 -2.89
N GLU A 106 -17.03 -15.34 -3.57
CA GLU A 106 -17.89 -16.53 -3.53
C GLU A 106 -17.89 -17.27 -2.19
N LYS A 107 -16.93 -16.97 -1.30
CA LYS A 107 -16.80 -17.60 0.01
C LYS A 107 -17.77 -17.01 1.04
N LEU A 108 -18.31 -15.81 0.80
CA LEU A 108 -19.20 -15.12 1.71
C LEU A 108 -20.66 -15.35 1.36
N THR A 109 -21.47 -15.64 2.35
CA THR A 109 -22.93 -15.66 2.24
C THR A 109 -23.49 -14.25 2.03
N VAL A 110 -24.74 -14.13 1.59
CA VAL A 110 -25.42 -12.84 1.39
C VAL A 110 -25.43 -12.00 2.68
N ASN A 111 -25.66 -12.65 3.83
CA ASN A 111 -25.68 -11.96 5.13
C ASN A 111 -24.29 -11.49 5.55
N GLU A 112 -23.24 -12.29 5.32
CA GLU A 112 -21.86 -11.90 5.61
C GLU A 112 -21.42 -10.74 4.73
N LYS A 113 -21.77 -10.74 3.43
CA LYS A 113 -21.51 -9.61 2.53
C LYS A 113 -22.18 -8.34 3.02
N LYS A 114 -23.45 -8.43 3.47
CA LYS A 114 -24.18 -7.29 4.01
C LYS A 114 -23.53 -6.76 5.29
N ASN A 115 -23.19 -7.63 6.23
CA ASN A 115 -22.53 -7.24 7.48
C ASN A 115 -21.17 -6.61 7.21
N LYS A 116 -20.39 -7.18 6.31
CA LYS A 116 -19.08 -6.64 5.90
C LYS A 116 -19.18 -5.27 5.23
N LEU A 117 -20.23 -5.04 4.45
CA LEU A 117 -20.51 -3.73 3.87
C LEU A 117 -20.76 -2.67 4.96
N GLU A 118 -21.63 -2.97 5.94
CA GLU A 118 -21.94 -2.05 7.04
C GLU A 118 -20.67 -1.78 7.87
N GLU A 119 -19.90 -2.82 8.20
CA GLU A 119 -18.61 -2.70 8.90
C GLU A 119 -17.67 -1.75 8.18
N LEU A 120 -17.44 -1.94 6.87
CA LEU A 120 -16.53 -1.10 6.09
C LEU A 120 -17.03 0.34 5.95
N LEU A 121 -18.33 0.55 5.78
CA LEU A 121 -18.89 1.91 5.70
C LEU A 121 -18.70 2.67 7.02
N ASP A 122 -18.88 2.01 8.14
CA ASP A 122 -18.73 2.59 9.48
C ASP A 122 -17.25 2.84 9.82
N GLU A 123 -16.42 1.82 9.64
CA GLU A 123 -14.98 1.87 9.92
C GLU A 123 -14.26 3.02 9.20
N PHE A 124 -14.64 3.28 7.94
CA PHE A 124 -14.06 4.36 7.15
C PHE A 124 -14.82 5.68 7.24
N GLY A 125 -15.83 5.78 8.12
CA GLY A 125 -16.60 7.01 8.36
C GLY A 125 -17.35 7.51 7.12
N VAL A 126 -17.79 6.60 6.24
CA VAL A 126 -18.47 6.95 4.98
C VAL A 126 -19.94 6.54 4.94
N THR A 127 -20.50 6.06 6.04
CA THR A 127 -21.90 5.61 6.16
C THR A 127 -22.89 6.66 5.68
N ARG A 128 -22.72 7.93 6.07
CA ARG A 128 -23.58 9.04 5.65
C ARG A 128 -23.51 9.32 4.15
N LEU A 129 -22.45 8.91 3.48
CA LEU A 129 -22.20 9.11 2.06
C LEU A 129 -22.61 7.92 1.20
N ARG A 130 -23.14 6.84 1.81
CA ARG A 130 -23.36 5.54 1.16
C ARG A 130 -24.11 5.61 -0.18
N LYS A 131 -25.08 6.52 -0.30
CA LYS A 131 -25.89 6.72 -1.52
C LYS A 131 -25.34 7.79 -2.46
N TYR A 132 -24.32 8.53 -2.06
CA TYR A 132 -23.74 9.55 -2.91
C TYR A 132 -22.96 8.93 -4.07
N PRO A 133 -23.04 9.49 -5.28
CA PRO A 133 -22.18 9.08 -6.38
C PRO A 133 -20.72 9.43 -6.06
N ALA A 134 -19.82 8.51 -6.34
CA ALA A 134 -18.42 8.65 -5.97
C ALA A 134 -17.70 9.87 -6.63
N VAL A 135 -18.27 10.40 -7.71
CA VAL A 135 -17.76 11.63 -8.35
C VAL A 135 -17.90 12.88 -7.46
N ALA A 136 -18.85 12.88 -6.50
CA ALA A 136 -19.13 14.00 -5.63
C ALA A 136 -18.24 14.02 -4.36
N LEU A 137 -17.41 13.00 -4.13
CA LEU A 137 -16.56 12.88 -2.95
C LEU A 137 -15.36 13.82 -3.01
N SER A 138 -14.99 14.36 -1.86
CA SER A 138 -13.68 15.02 -1.64
C SER A 138 -12.54 14.03 -1.85
N GLY A 139 -11.30 14.52 -1.95
CA GLY A 139 -10.11 13.67 -2.10
C GLY A 139 -9.96 12.64 -0.96
N GLY A 140 -10.09 13.10 0.29
CA GLY A 140 -9.98 12.23 1.46
C GLY A 140 -11.13 11.22 1.58
N GLU A 141 -12.39 11.64 1.36
CA GLU A 141 -13.53 10.72 1.34
C GLU A 141 -13.37 9.65 0.26
N ARG A 142 -12.93 10.05 -0.92
CA ARG A 142 -12.66 9.13 -2.03
C ARG A 142 -11.61 8.10 -1.65
N ARG A 143 -10.49 8.53 -1.07
CA ARG A 143 -9.40 7.64 -0.68
C ARG A 143 -9.84 6.64 0.37
N ARG A 144 -10.65 7.05 1.35
CA ARG A 144 -11.24 6.13 2.34
C ARG A 144 -12.14 5.07 1.69
N VAL A 145 -12.98 5.47 0.73
CA VAL A 145 -13.81 4.50 -0.02
C VAL A 145 -12.97 3.54 -0.86
N GLU A 146 -11.89 4.00 -1.47
CA GLU A 146 -10.97 3.15 -2.24
C GLU A 146 -10.28 2.11 -1.35
N ILE A 147 -9.84 2.51 -0.14
CA ILE A 147 -9.25 1.59 0.84
C ILE A 147 -10.31 0.59 1.33
N ALA A 148 -11.50 1.06 1.72
CA ALA A 148 -12.61 0.20 2.13
C ALA A 148 -12.97 -0.83 1.04
N ARG A 149 -13.02 -0.41 -0.21
CA ARG A 149 -13.25 -1.29 -1.36
C ARG A 149 -12.14 -2.34 -1.52
N ALA A 150 -10.88 -1.97 -1.36
CA ALA A 150 -9.78 -2.92 -1.44
C ALA A 150 -9.83 -3.95 -0.30
N LEU A 151 -10.24 -3.54 0.90
CA LEU A 151 -10.43 -4.42 2.06
C LEU A 151 -11.65 -5.35 1.92
N ALA A 152 -12.62 -5.01 1.08
CA ALA A 152 -13.75 -5.88 0.81
C ALA A 152 -13.34 -7.25 0.24
N ALA A 153 -12.18 -7.33 -0.42
CA ALA A 153 -11.60 -8.59 -0.88
C ALA A 153 -11.00 -9.45 0.25
N SER A 154 -10.95 -8.92 1.49
CA SER A 154 -10.33 -9.56 2.67
C SER A 154 -8.87 -9.98 2.42
N PRO A 155 -7.99 -9.06 2.01
CA PRO A 155 -6.59 -9.37 1.74
C PRO A 155 -5.82 -9.65 3.06
N ASP A 156 -4.68 -10.33 2.95
CA ASP A 156 -3.70 -10.50 4.03
C ASP A 156 -2.66 -9.37 4.03
N PHE A 157 -2.42 -8.78 2.86
CA PHE A 157 -1.50 -7.67 2.65
C PHE A 157 -2.16 -6.56 1.82
N MET A 158 -1.91 -5.31 2.22
CA MET A 158 -2.32 -4.11 1.46
C MET A 158 -1.09 -3.37 0.96
N LEU A 159 -1.01 -3.20 -0.36
CA LEU A 159 0.04 -2.44 -1.01
C LEU A 159 -0.54 -1.08 -1.44
N LEU A 160 -0.05 0.00 -0.84
CA LEU A 160 -0.55 1.37 -1.00
C LEU A 160 0.48 2.23 -1.74
N ASP A 161 0.16 2.60 -2.98
CA ASP A 161 1.02 3.47 -3.78
C ASP A 161 0.62 4.93 -3.56
N GLU A 162 1.51 5.70 -2.93
CA GLU A 162 1.33 7.11 -2.58
C GLU A 162 -0.06 7.43 -1.99
N PRO A 163 -0.45 6.81 -0.86
CA PRO A 163 -1.80 6.94 -0.31
C PRO A 163 -2.15 8.36 0.15
N PHE A 164 -1.17 9.24 0.34
CA PHE A 164 -1.35 10.62 0.83
C PHE A 164 -1.26 11.67 -0.28
N ALA A 165 -0.99 11.27 -1.53
CA ALA A 165 -0.82 12.19 -2.64
C ALA A 165 -2.10 12.97 -2.97
N GLY A 166 -1.99 14.29 -3.04
CA GLY A 166 -3.12 15.16 -3.41
C GLY A 166 -4.26 15.24 -2.40
N ILE A 167 -4.00 14.86 -1.14
CA ILE A 167 -4.98 14.88 -0.05
C ILE A 167 -4.67 16.03 0.92
N ASP A 168 -5.71 16.66 1.46
CA ASP A 168 -5.54 17.72 2.44
C ASP A 168 -4.96 17.19 3.77
N PRO A 169 -4.26 18.04 4.56
CA PRO A 169 -3.58 17.61 5.78
C PRO A 169 -4.47 16.98 6.85
N ILE A 170 -5.75 17.39 6.95
CA ILE A 170 -6.70 16.86 7.94
C ILE A 170 -7.06 15.43 7.53
N ALA A 171 -7.43 15.22 6.27
CA ALA A 171 -7.78 13.89 5.75
C ALA A 171 -6.58 12.91 5.74
N ILE A 172 -5.34 13.41 5.63
CA ILE A 172 -4.15 12.56 5.82
C ILE A 172 -4.14 11.94 7.22
N GLY A 173 -4.51 12.69 8.26
CA GLY A 173 -4.61 12.17 9.63
C GLY A 173 -5.57 10.98 9.71
N GLU A 174 -6.79 11.12 9.19
CA GLU A 174 -7.80 10.06 9.17
C GLU A 174 -7.34 8.81 8.39
N ILE A 175 -6.66 9.00 7.26
CA ILE A 175 -6.13 7.87 6.46
C ILE A 175 -5.01 7.15 7.24
N LYS A 176 -4.13 7.88 7.92
CA LYS A 176 -3.08 7.31 8.76
C LYS A 176 -3.66 6.44 9.87
N ASP A 177 -4.67 6.95 10.58
CA ASP A 177 -5.36 6.23 11.65
C ASP A 177 -6.01 4.95 11.10
N ASN A 178 -6.68 5.03 9.96
CA ASN A 178 -7.26 3.86 9.29
C ASN A 178 -6.19 2.82 8.92
N ILE A 179 -5.04 3.22 8.36
CA ILE A 179 -3.95 2.31 7.99
C ILE A 179 -3.39 1.62 9.24
N ARG A 180 -3.15 2.35 10.32
CA ARG A 180 -2.69 1.76 11.59
C ARG A 180 -3.71 0.78 12.15
N LYS A 181 -4.98 1.18 12.20
CA LYS A 181 -6.07 0.36 12.70
C LYS A 181 -6.22 -0.97 11.95
N ILE A 182 -6.19 -0.95 10.61
CA ILE A 182 -6.30 -2.20 9.84
C ILE A 182 -5.09 -3.12 10.03
N SER A 183 -3.91 -2.57 10.27
CA SER A 183 -2.72 -3.38 10.56
C SER A 183 -2.80 -3.98 11.98
N GLU A 184 -3.10 -3.16 12.99
CA GLU A 184 -3.11 -3.57 14.40
C GLU A 184 -4.29 -4.48 14.75
N GLU A 185 -5.51 -4.12 14.33
CA GLU A 185 -6.73 -4.84 14.72
C GLU A 185 -7.03 -6.04 13.80
N LYS A 186 -6.74 -5.93 12.49
CA LYS A 186 -7.01 -7.00 11.53
C LYS A 186 -5.77 -7.83 11.18
N GLY A 187 -4.60 -7.44 11.69
CA GLY A 187 -3.36 -8.14 11.45
C GLY A 187 -2.88 -8.08 10.00
N LEU A 188 -3.29 -7.06 9.21
CA LEU A 188 -2.83 -6.92 7.83
C LEU A 188 -1.38 -6.45 7.77
N GLY A 189 -0.59 -7.06 6.88
CA GLY A 189 0.69 -6.48 6.47
C GLY A 189 0.45 -5.33 5.49
N VAL A 190 1.08 -4.18 5.70
CA VAL A 190 0.91 -3.01 4.83
C VAL A 190 2.26 -2.58 4.25
N LEU A 191 2.33 -2.39 2.93
CA LEU A 191 3.45 -1.75 2.26
C LEU A 191 3.03 -0.41 1.70
N ILE A 192 3.76 0.65 2.05
CA ILE A 192 3.49 2.02 1.59
C ILE A 192 4.67 2.53 0.77
N THR A 193 4.39 3.13 -0.39
CA THR A 193 5.33 4.06 -1.04
C THR A 193 4.75 5.46 -0.89
N ASP A 194 5.57 6.45 -0.55
CA ASP A 194 5.14 7.85 -0.56
C ASP A 194 6.34 8.78 -0.72
N HIS A 195 6.06 10.02 -1.12
CA HIS A 195 7.05 11.10 -1.22
C HIS A 195 7.02 12.04 0.00
N ASN A 196 6.09 11.83 0.93
CA ASN A 196 6.00 12.55 2.22
C ASN A 196 6.58 11.69 3.36
N PRO A 197 7.90 11.79 3.64
CA PRO A 197 8.55 10.94 4.62
C PRO A 197 7.99 11.14 6.03
N LYS A 198 7.58 12.38 6.38
CA LYS A 198 7.05 12.66 7.72
C LYS A 198 5.71 11.95 7.96
N ALA A 199 4.79 12.05 7.00
CA ALA A 199 3.49 11.38 7.09
C ALA A 199 3.67 9.85 7.15
N THR A 200 4.58 9.31 6.34
CA THR A 200 4.79 7.87 6.20
C THR A 200 5.52 7.28 7.41
N LEU A 201 6.68 7.83 7.80
CA LEU A 201 7.45 7.30 8.94
C LEU A 201 6.69 7.37 10.27
N SER A 202 5.75 8.32 10.41
CA SER A 202 4.95 8.42 11.65
C SER A 202 3.96 7.27 11.86
N ILE A 203 3.70 6.45 10.83
CA ILE A 203 2.75 5.33 10.92
C ILE A 203 3.38 3.98 10.56
N THR A 204 4.65 3.95 10.22
CA THR A 204 5.33 2.71 9.84
C THR A 204 6.18 2.16 10.98
N ASP A 205 6.25 0.86 11.08
CA ASP A 205 7.08 0.15 12.05
C ASP A 205 8.53 0.06 11.54
N ARG A 206 8.67 -0.16 10.21
CA ARG A 206 9.96 -0.35 9.56
C ARG A 206 10.00 0.34 8.20
N ALA A 207 11.18 0.84 7.83
CA ALA A 207 11.40 1.55 6.59
C ALA A 207 12.61 1.01 5.82
N TYR A 208 12.50 1.06 4.50
CA TYR A 208 13.58 0.86 3.55
C TYR A 208 13.78 2.13 2.75
N VAL A 209 15.00 2.67 2.70
CA VAL A 209 15.32 3.84 1.89
C VAL A 209 16.08 3.39 0.67
N ILE A 210 15.49 3.65 -0.50
CA ILE A 210 16.05 3.34 -1.81
C ILE A 210 16.73 4.59 -2.36
N PHE A 211 17.96 4.43 -2.79
CA PHE A 211 18.75 5.46 -3.45
C PHE A 211 19.52 4.83 -4.62
N ASP A 212 19.46 5.46 -5.81
CA ASP A 212 20.08 4.96 -7.05
C ASP A 212 19.79 3.48 -7.32
N GLY A 213 18.53 3.10 -7.18
CA GLY A 213 18.06 1.73 -7.43
C GLY A 213 18.39 0.71 -6.34
N LYS A 214 19.06 1.08 -5.25
CA LYS A 214 19.48 0.17 -4.16
C LYS A 214 18.88 0.56 -2.82
N ILE A 215 18.50 -0.41 -2.02
CA ILE A 215 18.21 -0.21 -0.60
C ILE A 215 19.53 0.12 0.10
N LYS A 216 19.65 1.32 0.64
CA LYS A 216 20.84 1.81 1.33
C LYS A 216 20.72 1.81 2.83
N ILE A 217 19.49 2.02 3.32
CA ILE A 217 19.18 2.11 4.74
C ILE A 217 17.92 1.29 5.00
N GLN A 218 17.93 0.55 6.07
CA GLN A 218 16.76 -0.22 6.53
C GLN A 218 16.75 -0.33 8.04
N GLY A 219 15.60 -0.34 8.64
CA GLY A 219 15.47 -0.48 10.10
C GLY A 219 14.11 -0.05 10.61
N LYS A 220 13.97 0.06 11.92
CA LYS A 220 12.78 0.64 12.53
C LYS A 220 12.61 2.08 12.05
N SER A 221 11.37 2.52 11.83
CA SER A 221 11.09 3.86 11.30
C SER A 221 11.72 4.98 12.12
N VAL A 222 11.75 4.84 13.45
CA VAL A 222 12.39 5.81 14.36
C VAL A 222 13.92 5.87 14.13
N ASP A 223 14.57 4.72 13.91
CA ASP A 223 16.01 4.65 13.68
C ASP A 223 16.35 5.27 12.31
N VAL A 224 15.58 4.94 11.28
CA VAL A 224 15.72 5.52 9.92
C VAL A 224 15.50 7.04 9.92
N ALA A 225 14.52 7.54 10.69
CA ALA A 225 14.26 8.97 10.83
C ALA A 225 15.43 9.75 11.47
N ASN A 226 16.24 9.09 12.30
CA ASN A 226 17.40 9.66 12.96
C ASN A 226 18.73 9.33 12.28
N ASP A 227 18.71 8.48 11.25
CA ASP A 227 19.92 8.07 10.54
C ASP A 227 20.59 9.26 9.81
N PRO A 228 21.90 9.53 10.05
CA PRO A 228 22.57 10.66 9.43
C PRO A 228 22.61 10.61 7.90
N VAL A 229 22.73 9.40 7.34
CA VAL A 229 22.78 9.20 5.88
C VAL A 229 21.37 9.44 5.28
N ALA A 230 20.31 8.96 5.94
CA ALA A 230 18.94 9.24 5.54
C ALA A 230 18.65 10.74 5.55
N LYS A 231 19.10 11.47 6.60
CA LYS A 231 18.96 12.92 6.71
C LYS A 231 19.76 13.67 5.65
N GLU A 232 20.97 13.24 5.37
CA GLU A 232 21.82 13.91 4.37
C GLU A 232 21.27 13.78 2.95
N PHE A 233 20.84 12.58 2.55
CA PHE A 233 20.51 12.28 1.16
C PHE A 233 19.03 12.38 0.81
N TYR A 234 18.11 12.33 1.82
CA TYR A 234 16.68 12.26 1.52
C TYR A 234 15.78 13.05 2.47
N LEU A 235 15.91 12.88 3.79
CA LEU A 235 14.97 13.47 4.75
C LEU A 235 15.17 14.97 4.98
N GLY A 236 16.42 15.45 4.82
CA GLY A 236 16.84 16.79 5.21
C GLY A 236 17.45 16.81 6.62
N LYS A 237 18.44 17.71 6.84
CA LYS A 237 19.23 17.76 8.10
C LYS A 237 18.39 18.04 9.33
N ASP A 238 17.32 18.85 9.18
CA ASP A 238 16.44 19.29 10.25
C ASP A 238 15.21 18.39 10.42
N PHE A 239 15.19 17.23 9.77
CA PHE A 239 14.04 16.31 9.82
C PHE A 239 13.83 15.81 11.26
N GLN A 240 12.54 15.91 11.71
CA GLN A 240 12.02 15.37 12.97
C GLN A 240 10.66 14.71 12.72
N LEU A 241 10.46 13.55 13.33
CA LEU A 241 9.20 12.81 13.36
C LEU A 241 8.16 13.50 14.24
#